data_3d951f61f4ea6a92914809b9c573f8bc
#
_entry.id   3d951f61f4ea6a92914809b9c573f8bc
#
_cell.length_a   1.000
_cell.length_b   1.000
_cell.length_c   1.000
_cell.angle_alpha   90.00
_cell.angle_beta   90.00
_cell.angle_gamma   90.00
#
_symmetry.space_group_name_H-M   'P 1'
#
loop_
_entity.id
_entity.type
_entity.pdbx_description
1 polymer ?
#
loop_
_entity_poly.entity_id
_entity_poly.type
_entity_poly.pdbx_seq_one_letter_code
_entity_poly.pdbx_strand_id
1 'polypeptide(L)'
;TRLRAAAHMVAADASHALQDSPQRDHHWREVLANAPAQGNAQEQEMREGAQMRAARWALDDRDAADALRRLAELPQGAARRTIALRIRLKASRLAGQTSTALDTARLLAKHRAFSPAAAASVVRGLVLESINEARDTTQLQHFWLSLDGEERAMPEIALPAASRLMALGGEAAQARAWLLPVWERLLSHAGPRSESHLPRLVQVLEPCLDG
;
A
#
# COMPACT_ATOMS: atom_id res chain seq x y z
N THR A 1 -0.83 30.55 -20.83
CA THR A 1 -1.68 29.92 -21.86
C THR A 1 -1.43 28.40 -21.91
N ARG A 2 -2.47 27.61 -22.21
CA ARG A 2 -2.45 26.14 -22.24
C ARG A 2 -1.27 25.57 -23.07
N LEU A 3 -1.03 26.12 -24.26
CA LEU A 3 0.08 25.67 -25.10
C LEU A 3 1.44 25.90 -24.46
N ARG A 4 1.63 27.01 -23.73
CA ARG A 4 2.86 27.27 -22.98
C ARG A 4 3.03 26.26 -21.83
N ALA A 5 1.98 26.02 -21.06
CA ALA A 5 2.03 25.02 -19.98
C ALA A 5 2.35 23.62 -20.51
N ALA A 6 1.74 23.21 -21.62
CA ALA A 6 2.03 21.93 -22.26
C ALA A 6 3.48 21.83 -22.76
N ALA A 7 3.99 22.91 -23.40
CA ALA A 7 5.39 22.96 -23.85
C ALA A 7 6.37 22.86 -22.70
N HIS A 8 6.12 23.58 -21.61
CA HIS A 8 6.96 23.47 -20.39
C HIS A 8 6.87 22.09 -19.73
N MET A 9 5.71 21.41 -19.81
CA MET A 9 5.60 20.05 -19.29
C MET A 9 6.48 19.06 -20.08
N VAL A 10 6.48 19.16 -21.41
CA VAL A 10 7.35 18.34 -22.26
C VAL A 10 8.83 18.64 -21.99
N ALA A 11 9.18 19.91 -21.83
CA ALA A 11 10.55 20.31 -21.50
C ALA A 11 10.97 19.82 -20.11
N ALA A 12 10.08 19.85 -19.12
CA ALA A 12 10.35 19.30 -17.80
C ALA A 12 10.60 17.78 -17.83
N ASP A 13 9.81 17.02 -18.61
CA ASP A 13 10.04 15.59 -18.80
C ASP A 13 11.38 15.30 -19.48
N ALA A 14 11.72 16.06 -20.51
CA ALA A 14 13.01 15.92 -21.20
C ALA A 14 14.17 16.22 -20.24
N SER A 15 14.07 17.29 -19.45
CA SER A 15 15.08 17.64 -18.44
C SER A 15 15.21 16.56 -17.36
N HIS A 16 14.10 15.95 -16.92
CA HIS A 16 14.13 14.82 -16.00
C HIS A 16 14.86 13.60 -16.58
N ALA A 17 14.55 13.26 -17.85
CA ALA A 17 15.23 12.17 -18.55
C ALA A 17 16.75 12.40 -18.72
N LEU A 18 17.16 13.67 -18.84
CA LEU A 18 18.56 14.08 -18.91
C LEU A 18 19.21 14.28 -17.52
N GLN A 19 18.46 14.00 -16.44
CA GLN A 19 18.88 14.23 -15.03
C GLN A 19 19.26 15.70 -14.73
N ASP A 20 18.72 16.65 -15.50
CA ASP A 20 18.88 18.08 -15.27
C ASP A 20 17.74 18.58 -14.34
N SER A 21 17.91 18.35 -13.06
CA SER A 21 16.94 18.76 -12.04
C SER A 21 16.68 20.28 -11.99
N PRO A 22 17.68 21.18 -12.13
CA PRO A 22 17.42 22.61 -12.17
C PRO A 22 16.51 23.04 -13.32
N GLN A 23 16.73 22.54 -14.53
CA GLN A 23 15.91 22.84 -15.69
C GLN A 23 14.53 22.22 -15.58
N ARG A 24 14.42 20.96 -15.10
CA ARG A 24 13.15 20.30 -14.79
C ARG A 24 12.30 21.17 -13.87
N ASP A 25 12.88 21.60 -12.76
CA ASP A 25 12.17 22.37 -11.74
C ASP A 25 11.83 23.80 -12.20
N HIS A 26 12.65 24.40 -13.06
CA HIS A 26 12.31 25.64 -13.73
C HIS A 26 11.06 25.45 -14.61
N HIS A 27 11.07 24.49 -15.52
CA HIS A 27 9.95 24.24 -16.40
C HIS A 27 8.69 23.83 -15.64
N TRP A 28 8.81 23.05 -14.58
CA TRP A 28 7.65 22.69 -13.75
C TRP A 28 7.02 23.93 -13.08
N ARG A 29 7.81 24.88 -12.56
CA ARG A 29 7.30 26.14 -12.02
C ARG A 29 6.56 26.95 -13.09
N GLU A 30 7.07 26.99 -14.29
CA GLU A 30 6.40 27.65 -15.42
C GLU A 30 5.07 26.98 -15.78
N VAL A 31 4.95 25.65 -15.68
CA VAL A 31 3.65 24.96 -15.83
C VAL A 31 2.67 25.47 -14.79
N LEU A 32 3.06 25.52 -13.51
CA LEU A 32 2.19 25.98 -12.43
C LEU A 32 1.80 27.46 -12.56
N ALA A 33 2.70 28.31 -13.04
CA ALA A 33 2.42 29.72 -13.30
C ALA A 33 1.40 29.91 -14.44
N ASN A 34 1.42 29.05 -15.47
CA ASN A 34 0.50 29.07 -16.59
C ASN A 34 -0.79 28.25 -16.37
N ALA A 35 -0.89 27.52 -15.25
CA ALA A 35 -2.06 26.75 -14.83
C ALA A 35 -2.39 27.06 -13.37
N PRO A 36 -3.02 28.22 -13.07
CA PRO A 36 -3.28 28.67 -11.70
C PRO A 36 -4.30 27.74 -10.99
N ALA A 37 -4.17 27.65 -9.66
CA ALA A 37 -5.04 26.79 -8.86
C ALA A 37 -6.54 27.20 -8.90
N GLN A 38 -6.80 28.48 -9.13
CA GLN A 38 -8.15 29.05 -9.25
C GLN A 38 -8.56 29.26 -10.72
N GLY A 39 -7.85 28.63 -11.65
CA GLY A 39 -8.17 28.66 -13.06
C GLY A 39 -9.42 27.86 -13.43
N ASN A 40 -9.74 27.86 -14.72
CA ASN A 40 -10.82 27.04 -15.26
C ASN A 40 -10.52 25.52 -15.12
N ALA A 41 -11.51 24.67 -15.38
CA ALA A 41 -11.40 23.23 -15.21
C ALA A 41 -10.20 22.62 -15.95
N GLN A 42 -9.87 23.13 -17.14
CA GLN A 42 -8.73 22.62 -17.92
C GLN A 42 -7.38 23.03 -17.33
N GLU A 43 -7.29 24.23 -16.77
CA GLU A 43 -6.09 24.71 -16.06
C GLU A 43 -5.87 23.94 -14.75
N GLN A 44 -6.94 23.66 -14.03
CA GLN A 44 -6.91 22.81 -12.83
C GLN A 44 -6.45 21.39 -13.18
N GLU A 45 -6.99 20.78 -14.24
CA GLU A 45 -6.58 19.45 -14.69
C GLU A 45 -5.09 19.42 -15.12
N MET A 46 -4.62 20.45 -15.80
CA MET A 46 -3.21 20.60 -16.18
C MET A 46 -2.32 20.69 -14.94
N ARG A 47 -2.72 21.48 -13.95
CA ARG A 47 -2.02 21.62 -12.68
C ARG A 47 -1.95 20.32 -11.89
N GLU A 48 -3.07 19.60 -11.78
CA GLU A 48 -3.14 18.29 -11.13
C GLU A 48 -2.23 17.27 -11.83
N GLY A 49 -2.25 17.26 -13.16
CA GLY A 49 -1.35 16.43 -13.96
C GLY A 49 0.12 16.74 -13.72
N ALA A 50 0.47 18.04 -13.62
CA ALA A 50 1.82 18.50 -13.33
C ALA A 50 2.27 18.07 -11.92
N GLN A 51 1.39 18.17 -10.91
CA GLN A 51 1.69 17.72 -9.55
C GLN A 51 1.90 16.21 -9.46
N MET A 52 1.05 15.41 -10.12
CA MET A 52 1.22 13.95 -10.19
C MET A 52 2.52 13.56 -10.89
N ARG A 53 2.90 14.29 -11.95
CA ARG A 53 4.16 14.05 -12.64
C ARG A 53 5.38 14.38 -11.78
N ALA A 54 5.34 15.51 -11.07
CA ALA A 54 6.38 15.88 -10.11
C ALA A 54 6.52 14.85 -8.96
N ALA A 55 5.40 14.31 -8.48
CA ALA A 55 5.43 13.22 -7.50
C ALA A 55 6.08 11.94 -8.06
N ARG A 56 5.89 11.66 -9.36
CA ARG A 56 6.55 10.54 -10.03
C ARG A 56 8.05 10.76 -10.18
N TRP A 57 8.48 11.95 -10.59
CA TRP A 57 9.90 12.29 -10.65
C TRP A 57 10.59 12.14 -9.28
N ALA A 58 9.93 12.60 -8.21
CA ALA A 58 10.45 12.41 -6.86
C ALA A 58 10.64 10.92 -6.52
N LEU A 59 9.73 10.04 -6.97
CA LEU A 59 9.92 8.59 -6.82
C LEU A 59 11.10 8.04 -7.65
N ASP A 60 11.28 8.53 -8.86
CA ASP A 60 12.40 8.14 -9.73
C ASP A 60 13.73 8.58 -9.08
N ASP A 61 13.74 9.74 -8.41
CA ASP A 61 14.85 10.27 -7.61
C ASP A 61 14.97 9.59 -6.22
N ARG A 62 14.12 8.59 -5.90
CA ARG A 62 14.00 7.89 -4.61
C ARG A 62 13.64 8.79 -3.41
N ASP A 63 13.07 9.95 -3.65
CA ASP A 63 12.55 10.84 -2.63
C ASP A 63 11.06 10.55 -2.36
N ALA A 64 10.82 9.55 -1.52
CA ALA A 64 9.47 9.16 -1.13
C ALA A 64 8.74 10.25 -0.35
N ALA A 65 9.47 11.01 0.46
CA ALA A 65 8.89 12.08 1.28
C ALA A 65 8.35 13.22 0.41
N ASP A 66 9.11 13.67 -0.59
CA ASP A 66 8.65 14.68 -1.54
C ASP A 66 7.50 14.16 -2.41
N ALA A 67 7.55 12.90 -2.85
CA ALA A 67 6.46 12.28 -3.61
C ALA A 67 5.14 12.29 -2.82
N LEU A 68 5.16 11.88 -1.55
CA LEU A 68 3.97 11.86 -0.68
C LEU A 68 3.47 13.27 -0.38
N ARG A 69 4.37 14.24 -0.12
CA ARG A 69 4.03 15.63 0.09
C ARG A 69 3.28 16.21 -1.13
N ARG A 70 3.80 16.01 -2.35
CA ARG A 70 3.17 16.47 -3.59
C ARG A 70 1.80 15.85 -3.83
N LEU A 71 1.63 14.56 -3.49
CA LEU A 71 0.32 13.90 -3.57
C LEU A 71 -0.68 14.43 -2.54
N ALA A 72 -0.20 14.87 -1.36
CA ALA A 72 -1.06 15.48 -0.34
C ALA A 72 -1.59 16.87 -0.75
N GLU A 73 -0.90 17.57 -1.65
CA GLU A 73 -1.33 18.86 -2.20
C GLU A 73 -2.44 18.72 -3.28
N LEU A 74 -2.71 17.49 -3.76
CA LEU A 74 -3.75 17.26 -4.75
C LEU A 74 -5.14 17.44 -4.15
N PRO A 75 -6.08 18.02 -4.91
CA PRO A 75 -7.51 17.98 -4.54
C PRO A 75 -7.99 16.55 -4.34
N GLN A 76 -8.97 16.35 -3.45
CA GLN A 76 -9.45 15.03 -3.07
C GLN A 76 -9.86 14.15 -4.28
N GLY A 77 -10.49 14.73 -5.30
CA GLY A 77 -10.86 14.03 -6.53
C GLY A 77 -9.65 13.53 -7.31
N ALA A 78 -8.62 14.34 -7.47
CA ALA A 78 -7.39 13.99 -8.16
C ALA A 78 -6.57 12.97 -7.37
N ALA A 79 -6.49 13.11 -6.04
CA ALA A 79 -5.78 12.21 -5.15
C ALA A 79 -6.34 10.77 -5.16
N ARG A 80 -7.60 10.59 -5.54
CA ARG A 80 -8.28 9.28 -5.67
C ARG A 80 -8.15 8.64 -7.06
N ARG A 81 -7.58 9.34 -8.04
CA ARG A 81 -7.36 8.75 -9.36
C ARG A 81 -6.36 7.59 -9.28
N THR A 82 -6.57 6.56 -10.06
CA THR A 82 -5.73 5.34 -10.07
C THR A 82 -4.24 5.66 -10.21
N ILE A 83 -3.88 6.66 -11.03
CA ILE A 83 -2.49 7.07 -11.22
C ILE A 83 -1.88 7.65 -9.94
N ALA A 84 -2.60 8.51 -9.22
CA ALA A 84 -2.17 9.08 -7.95
C ALA A 84 -2.03 8.00 -6.86
N LEU A 85 -2.99 7.07 -6.79
CA LEU A 85 -2.93 5.94 -5.87
C LEU A 85 -1.75 4.99 -6.16
N ARG A 86 -1.42 4.75 -7.44
CA ARG A 86 -0.26 3.93 -7.79
C ARG A 86 1.06 4.60 -7.37
N ILE A 87 1.18 5.91 -7.54
CA ILE A 87 2.34 6.67 -7.06
C ILE A 87 2.40 6.62 -5.54
N ARG A 88 1.27 6.83 -4.85
CA ARG A 88 1.17 6.77 -3.39
C ARG A 88 1.59 5.40 -2.85
N LEU A 89 1.12 4.30 -3.45
CA LEU A 89 1.51 2.95 -3.03
C LEU A 89 3.03 2.75 -3.10
N LYS A 90 3.65 3.14 -4.23
CA LYS A 90 5.10 3.04 -4.40
C LYS A 90 5.85 3.92 -3.40
N ALA A 91 5.41 5.17 -3.22
CA ALA A 91 6.02 6.12 -2.29
C ALA A 91 5.91 5.64 -0.84
N SER A 92 4.74 5.18 -0.42
CA SER A 92 4.52 4.66 0.94
C SER A 92 5.38 3.42 1.22
N ARG A 93 5.51 2.51 0.26
CA ARG A 93 6.42 1.36 0.40
C ARG A 93 7.88 1.78 0.49
N LEU A 94 8.32 2.71 -0.34
CA LEU A 94 9.69 3.24 -0.30
C LEU A 94 9.98 3.97 1.02
N ALA A 95 8.97 4.63 1.60
CA ALA A 95 9.06 5.32 2.89
C ALA A 95 8.92 4.40 4.12
N GLY A 96 8.65 3.10 3.93
CA GLY A 96 8.37 2.17 5.04
C GLY A 96 7.05 2.46 5.77
N GLN A 97 6.11 3.14 5.12
CA GLN A 97 4.79 3.45 5.67
C GLN A 97 3.79 2.33 5.32
N THR A 98 3.95 1.17 5.94
CA THR A 98 3.21 -0.06 5.61
C THR A 98 1.70 0.10 5.76
N SER A 99 1.22 0.79 6.79
CA SER A 99 -0.22 1.07 6.98
C SER A 99 -0.81 1.88 5.81
N THR A 100 -0.16 2.99 5.44
CA THR A 100 -0.59 3.82 4.30
C THR A 100 -0.53 3.04 2.98
N ALA A 101 0.48 2.19 2.80
CA ALA A 101 0.61 1.33 1.64
C ALA A 101 -0.53 0.31 1.56
N LEU A 102 -0.90 -0.32 2.68
CA LEU A 102 -1.99 -1.29 2.76
C LEU A 102 -3.34 -0.63 2.43
N ASP A 103 -3.66 0.50 3.03
CA ASP A 103 -4.90 1.24 2.74
C ASP A 103 -4.98 1.65 1.27
N THR A 104 -3.86 2.10 0.70
CA THR A 104 -3.78 2.47 -0.72
C THR A 104 -3.94 1.25 -1.63
N ALA A 105 -3.34 0.11 -1.28
CA ALA A 105 -3.47 -1.14 -2.04
C ALA A 105 -4.92 -1.64 -2.03
N ARG A 106 -5.62 -1.56 -0.89
CA ARG A 106 -7.06 -1.90 -0.79
C ARG A 106 -7.92 -1.00 -1.66
N LEU A 107 -7.65 0.32 -1.71
CA LEU A 107 -8.33 1.24 -2.61
C LEU A 107 -8.09 0.88 -4.08
N LEU A 108 -6.85 0.59 -4.47
CA LEU A 108 -6.52 0.17 -5.83
C LEU A 108 -7.21 -1.14 -6.21
N ALA A 109 -7.31 -2.11 -5.29
CA ALA A 109 -8.06 -3.34 -5.47
C ALA A 109 -9.56 -3.05 -5.72
N LYS A 110 -10.18 -2.20 -4.90
CA LYS A 110 -11.57 -1.77 -5.05
C LYS A 110 -11.83 -1.08 -6.39
N HIS A 111 -10.88 -0.29 -6.87
CA HIS A 111 -10.93 0.38 -8.18
C HIS A 111 -10.59 -0.53 -9.36
N ARG A 112 -10.34 -1.83 -9.12
CA ARG A 112 -9.94 -2.81 -10.15
C ARG A 112 -8.69 -2.37 -10.94
N ALA A 113 -7.79 -1.66 -10.28
CA ALA A 113 -6.54 -1.15 -10.90
C ALA A 113 -5.52 -2.26 -11.20
N PHE A 114 -5.71 -3.45 -10.61
CA PHE A 114 -4.93 -4.66 -10.82
C PHE A 114 -5.87 -5.83 -11.16
N SER A 115 -5.31 -6.92 -11.68
CA SER A 115 -6.04 -8.17 -11.70
C SER A 115 -6.38 -8.63 -10.27
N PRO A 116 -7.49 -9.35 -10.04
CA PRO A 116 -7.85 -9.81 -8.70
C PRO A 116 -6.72 -10.58 -7.99
N ALA A 117 -6.01 -11.43 -8.72
CA ALA A 117 -4.90 -12.20 -8.18
C ALA A 117 -3.71 -11.31 -7.77
N ALA A 118 -3.36 -10.31 -8.60
CA ALA A 118 -2.29 -9.36 -8.27
C ALA A 118 -2.67 -8.47 -7.08
N ALA A 119 -3.92 -8.00 -7.02
CA ALA A 119 -4.43 -7.21 -5.91
C ALA A 119 -4.35 -8.01 -4.59
N ALA A 120 -4.85 -9.25 -4.60
CA ALA A 120 -4.80 -10.13 -3.43
C ALA A 120 -3.36 -10.40 -2.97
N SER A 121 -2.43 -10.61 -3.91
CA SER A 121 -1.02 -10.82 -3.59
C SER A 121 -0.38 -9.61 -2.92
N VAL A 122 -0.63 -8.41 -3.46
CA VAL A 122 -0.08 -7.15 -2.90
C VAL A 122 -0.66 -6.88 -1.51
N VAL A 123 -1.96 -7.00 -1.33
CA VAL A 123 -2.63 -6.78 -0.03
C VAL A 123 -2.12 -7.78 0.99
N ARG A 124 -2.06 -9.07 0.66
CA ARG A 124 -1.54 -10.11 1.56
C ARG A 124 -0.09 -9.85 1.96
N GLY A 125 0.78 -9.46 1.03
CA GLY A 125 2.16 -9.10 1.34
C GLY A 125 2.24 -7.97 2.36
N LEU A 126 1.46 -6.90 2.19
CA LEU A 126 1.42 -5.77 3.12
C LEU A 126 0.79 -6.12 4.48
N VAL A 127 -0.19 -7.02 4.51
CA VAL A 127 -0.73 -7.57 5.77
C VAL A 127 0.36 -8.32 6.53
N LEU A 128 1.14 -9.17 5.85
CA LEU A 128 2.25 -9.89 6.48
C LEU A 128 3.37 -8.96 6.95
N GLU A 129 3.70 -7.92 6.19
CA GLU A 129 4.63 -6.87 6.61
C GLU A 129 4.13 -6.19 7.90
N SER A 130 2.85 -5.82 7.97
CA SER A 130 2.24 -5.19 9.16
C SER A 130 2.26 -6.11 10.40
N ILE A 131 2.02 -7.41 10.23
CA ILE A 131 2.13 -8.41 11.30
C ILE A 131 3.57 -8.46 11.84
N ASN A 132 4.56 -8.48 10.94
CA ASN A 132 5.98 -8.56 11.32
C ASN A 132 6.48 -7.28 11.97
N GLU A 133 5.97 -6.11 11.59
CA GLU A 133 6.33 -4.81 12.15
C GLU A 133 5.75 -4.54 13.54
N ALA A 134 4.73 -5.29 13.97
CA ALA A 134 4.15 -5.16 15.30
C ALA A 134 5.21 -5.39 16.39
N ARG A 135 5.34 -4.43 17.29
CA ARG A 135 6.39 -4.40 18.33
C ARG A 135 5.95 -5.01 19.66
N ASP A 136 4.65 -5.06 19.89
CA ASP A 136 4.04 -5.62 21.09
C ASP A 136 2.70 -6.30 20.74
N THR A 137 2.16 -7.02 21.73
CA THR A 137 0.91 -7.77 21.59
C THR A 137 -0.28 -6.86 21.35
N THR A 138 -0.31 -5.68 21.94
CA THR A 138 -1.42 -4.71 21.81
C THR A 138 -1.50 -4.20 20.39
N GLN A 139 -0.38 -3.80 19.81
CA GLN A 139 -0.31 -3.33 18.42
C GLN A 139 -0.73 -4.44 17.46
N LEU A 140 -0.25 -5.68 17.67
CA LEU A 140 -0.61 -6.82 16.84
C LEU A 140 -2.10 -7.15 16.95
N GLN A 141 -2.67 -7.15 18.16
CA GLN A 141 -4.10 -7.40 18.38
C GLN A 141 -4.97 -6.33 17.70
N HIS A 142 -4.60 -5.05 17.83
CA HIS A 142 -5.31 -3.97 17.19
C HIS A 142 -5.29 -4.13 15.66
N PHE A 143 -4.14 -4.47 15.10
CA PHE A 143 -4.02 -4.74 13.66
C PHE A 143 -4.86 -5.96 13.25
N TRP A 144 -4.80 -7.07 14.01
CA TRP A 144 -5.61 -8.27 13.77
C TRP A 144 -7.11 -7.98 13.72
N LEU A 145 -7.60 -7.13 14.63
CA LEU A 145 -9.00 -6.73 14.67
C LEU A 145 -9.41 -5.85 13.47
N SER A 146 -8.45 -5.17 12.84
CA SER A 146 -8.69 -4.37 11.62
C SER A 146 -8.83 -5.21 10.34
N LEU A 147 -8.41 -6.48 10.37
CA LEU A 147 -8.58 -7.42 9.27
C LEU A 147 -10.03 -7.88 9.17
N ASP A 148 -10.50 -8.13 7.96
CA ASP A 148 -11.83 -8.73 7.78
C ASP A 148 -11.85 -10.23 8.13
N GLY A 149 -13.05 -10.82 8.17
CA GLY A 149 -13.22 -12.22 8.55
C GLY A 149 -12.59 -13.19 7.56
N GLU A 150 -12.57 -12.85 6.26
CA GLU A 150 -11.94 -13.68 5.24
C GLU A 150 -10.42 -13.63 5.34
N GLU A 151 -9.84 -12.44 5.52
CA GLU A 151 -8.41 -12.26 5.75
C GLU A 151 -7.95 -13.05 6.98
N ARG A 152 -8.69 -12.97 8.10
CA ARG A 152 -8.37 -13.69 9.34
C ARG A 152 -8.49 -15.21 9.21
N ALA A 153 -9.33 -15.70 8.31
CA ALA A 153 -9.49 -17.14 8.04
C ALA A 153 -8.50 -17.69 7.02
N MET A 154 -7.60 -16.87 6.48
CA MET A 154 -6.55 -17.32 5.56
C MET A 154 -5.37 -17.93 6.35
N PRO A 155 -4.98 -19.21 6.08
CA PRO A 155 -3.84 -19.83 6.74
C PRO A 155 -2.55 -19.02 6.61
N GLU A 156 -2.34 -18.39 5.43
CA GLU A 156 -1.16 -17.58 5.12
C GLU A 156 -1.06 -16.30 5.96
N ILE A 157 -2.15 -15.87 6.59
CA ILE A 157 -2.22 -14.70 7.47
C ILE A 157 -2.29 -15.14 8.93
N ALA A 158 -3.18 -16.08 9.25
CA ALA A 158 -3.44 -16.48 10.63
C ALA A 158 -2.24 -17.18 11.29
N LEU A 159 -1.54 -18.05 10.55
CA LEU A 159 -0.35 -18.73 11.07
C LEU A 159 0.79 -17.76 11.44
N PRO A 160 1.22 -16.84 10.56
CA PRO A 160 2.21 -15.83 10.93
C PRO A 160 1.76 -14.92 12.07
N ALA A 161 0.46 -14.55 12.10
CA ALA A 161 -0.08 -13.70 13.16
C ALA A 161 -0.03 -14.39 14.54
N ALA A 162 -0.46 -15.65 14.61
CA ALA A 162 -0.38 -16.45 15.85
C ALA A 162 1.06 -16.66 16.28
N SER A 163 1.96 -17.02 15.36
CA SER A 163 3.40 -17.15 15.64
C SER A 163 4.01 -15.84 16.15
N ARG A 164 3.65 -14.71 15.54
CA ARG A 164 4.13 -13.40 16.00
C ARG A 164 3.59 -13.06 17.38
N LEU A 165 2.30 -13.36 17.66
CA LEU A 165 1.72 -13.16 18.98
C LEU A 165 2.49 -13.90 20.05
N MET A 166 2.80 -15.17 19.81
CA MET A 166 3.59 -15.98 20.75
C MET A 166 5.02 -15.45 20.92
N ALA A 167 5.67 -15.03 19.84
CA ALA A 167 7.01 -14.44 19.88
C ALA A 167 7.07 -13.12 20.67
N LEU A 168 5.96 -12.38 20.73
CA LEU A 168 5.80 -11.15 21.50
C LEU A 168 5.39 -11.42 22.98
N GLY A 169 5.28 -12.66 23.39
CA GLY A 169 4.85 -13.04 24.75
C GLY A 169 3.34 -12.96 24.96
N GLY A 170 2.55 -13.08 23.90
CA GLY A 170 1.09 -13.12 23.97
C GLY A 170 0.56 -14.45 24.52
N GLU A 171 -0.73 -14.45 24.87
CA GLU A 171 -1.37 -15.63 25.48
C GLU A 171 -1.63 -16.74 24.46
N ALA A 172 -1.28 -17.97 24.80
CA ALA A 172 -1.52 -19.17 23.99
C ALA A 172 -3.01 -19.37 23.66
N ALA A 173 -3.89 -19.08 24.62
CA ALA A 173 -5.34 -19.14 24.41
C ALA A 173 -5.81 -18.20 23.27
N GLN A 174 -5.22 -17.03 23.17
CA GLN A 174 -5.54 -16.07 22.13
C GLN A 174 -5.01 -16.52 20.77
N ALA A 175 -3.79 -17.05 20.71
CA ALA A 175 -3.23 -17.63 19.49
C ALA A 175 -4.10 -18.78 18.97
N ARG A 176 -4.56 -19.68 19.87
CA ARG A 176 -5.53 -20.73 19.53
C ARG A 176 -6.82 -20.17 18.95
N ALA A 177 -7.38 -19.13 19.56
CA ALA A 177 -8.61 -18.51 19.10
C ALA A 177 -8.45 -17.91 17.68
N TRP A 178 -7.27 -17.40 17.34
CA TRP A 178 -7.00 -16.91 15.99
C TRP A 178 -6.85 -18.03 14.94
N LEU A 179 -6.39 -19.20 15.34
CA LEU A 179 -6.21 -20.36 14.46
C LEU A 179 -7.46 -21.21 14.30
N LEU A 180 -8.44 -21.12 15.19
CA LEU A 180 -9.66 -21.94 15.17
C LEU A 180 -10.45 -21.81 13.87
N PRO A 181 -10.73 -20.61 13.31
CA PRO A 181 -11.43 -20.48 12.03
C PRO A 181 -10.68 -21.13 10.85
N VAL A 182 -9.36 -21.11 10.89
CA VAL A 182 -8.52 -21.76 9.86
C VAL A 182 -8.64 -23.27 9.98
N TRP A 183 -8.58 -23.80 11.20
CA TRP A 183 -8.74 -25.22 11.48
C TRP A 183 -10.10 -25.74 11.01
N GLU A 184 -11.18 -25.07 11.38
CA GLU A 184 -12.55 -25.43 10.98
C GLU A 184 -12.71 -25.42 9.45
N ARG A 185 -12.12 -24.43 8.79
CA ARG A 185 -12.14 -24.32 7.32
C ARG A 185 -11.35 -25.44 6.64
N LEU A 186 -10.20 -25.82 7.17
CA LEU A 186 -9.40 -26.93 6.65
C LEU A 186 -10.11 -28.28 6.82
N LEU A 187 -10.81 -28.50 7.92
CA LEU A 187 -11.60 -29.70 8.15
C LEU A 187 -12.82 -29.79 7.24
N SER A 188 -13.48 -28.67 6.97
CA SER A 188 -14.67 -28.63 6.10
C SER A 188 -14.34 -28.72 4.61
N HIS A 189 -13.11 -28.43 4.19
CA HIS A 189 -12.64 -28.44 2.81
C HIS A 189 -11.45 -29.39 2.61
N ALA A 190 -11.59 -30.64 3.07
CA ALA A 190 -10.56 -31.66 2.90
C ALA A 190 -10.19 -31.87 1.41
N GLY A 191 -9.02 -31.38 0.97
CA GLY A 191 -8.50 -31.48 -0.38
C GLY A 191 -6.97 -31.29 -0.41
N PRO A 192 -6.30 -31.57 -1.54
CA PRO A 192 -4.83 -31.57 -1.64
C PRO A 192 -4.14 -30.27 -1.21
N ARG A 193 -4.83 -29.12 -1.28
CA ARG A 193 -4.33 -27.83 -0.81
C ARG A 193 -4.38 -27.68 0.73
N SER A 194 -5.27 -28.42 1.40
CA SER A 194 -5.36 -28.44 2.85
C SER A 194 -4.16 -29.15 3.48
N GLU A 195 -3.65 -30.19 2.82
CA GLU A 195 -2.52 -30.99 3.30
C GLU A 195 -1.21 -30.19 3.41
N SER A 196 -1.02 -29.17 2.58
CA SER A 196 0.21 -28.35 2.60
C SER A 196 0.31 -27.42 3.82
N HIS A 197 -0.83 -27.03 4.43
CA HIS A 197 -0.88 -26.12 5.58
C HIS A 197 -0.96 -26.87 6.92
N LEU A 198 -1.40 -28.14 6.92
CA LEU A 198 -1.56 -28.94 8.15
C LEU A 198 -0.28 -29.07 8.98
N PRO A 199 0.91 -29.39 8.41
CA PRO A 199 2.14 -29.50 9.20
C PRO A 199 2.52 -28.19 9.88
N ARG A 200 2.35 -27.07 9.20
CA ARG A 200 2.61 -25.72 9.74
C ARG A 200 1.62 -25.36 10.84
N LEU A 201 0.34 -25.71 10.64
CA LEU A 201 -0.70 -25.45 11.63
C LEU A 201 -0.41 -26.22 12.92
N VAL A 202 -0.06 -27.51 12.83
CA VAL A 202 0.32 -28.33 13.97
C VAL A 202 1.55 -27.73 14.68
N GLN A 203 2.57 -27.36 13.94
CA GLN A 203 3.80 -26.77 14.49
C GLN A 203 3.55 -25.45 15.26
N VAL A 204 2.58 -24.65 14.82
CA VAL A 204 2.22 -23.39 15.53
C VAL A 204 1.26 -23.65 16.68
N LEU A 205 0.39 -24.68 16.59
CA LEU A 205 -0.54 -25.05 17.65
C LEU A 205 0.15 -25.76 18.81
N GLU A 206 1.16 -26.58 18.55
CA GLU A 206 1.84 -27.40 19.56
C GLU A 206 2.34 -26.56 20.76
N PRO A 207 3.09 -25.45 20.57
CA PRO A 207 3.46 -24.58 21.70
C PRO A 207 2.29 -23.88 22.38
N CYS A 208 1.13 -23.81 21.71
CA CYS A 208 -0.08 -23.19 22.27
C CYS A 208 -0.90 -24.18 23.12
N LEU A 209 -0.60 -25.49 23.08
CA LEU A 209 -1.34 -26.50 23.84
C LEU A 209 -0.74 -26.73 25.24
N ASP A 210 0.53 -26.37 25.45
CA ASP A 210 1.27 -26.59 26.67
C ASP A 210 1.13 -25.45 27.71
N GLY A 211 0.22 -24.48 27.47
CA GLY A 211 0.01 -23.29 28.31
C GLY A 211 -1.35 -23.25 29.03
#